data_201eb1609842e8211e402451f249fe02
#
_entry.id   201eb1609842e8211e402451f249fe02
#
_cell.length_a   1.000
_cell.length_b   1.000
_cell.length_c   1.000
_cell.angle_alpha   90.00
_cell.angle_beta   90.00
_cell.angle_gamma   90.00
#
_symmetry.space_group_name_H-M   'P 1'
#
loop_
_entity.id
_entity.type
_entity.pdbx_description
1 polymer ?
#
loop_
_entity_poly.entity_id
_entity_poly.type
_entity_poly.pdbx_seq_one_letter_code
_entity_poly.pdbx_strand_id
1 'polypeptide(L)'
;YPMAFRLSHLGRIDSTDGEFSVWNVAWVSRALVTPSARLLDANIFQPRADTLAYSEANLGAGILGVPFYLATGNGQATHNGAVLLGFVLSALAMYFLARRLTGSPGAAAVTAILFAYCPFVFARTPHIQLLMIWVLPTCLLALHVFVDRPSWPRAAGLGLSITVAEIFCAYYGILGGLIVGLGALYYAVSRGHWKHR
;
A
#
# COMPACT_ATOMS: atom_id res chain seq x y z
N TYR A 1 0.46 20.64 7.66
CA TYR A 1 1.77 20.75 8.21
C TYR A 1 2.81 21.13 7.14
N PRO A 2 4.02 21.67 7.46
CA PRO A 2 4.93 22.33 6.49
C PRO A 2 5.21 21.56 5.22
N MET A 3 5.32 20.23 5.30
CA MET A 3 5.55 19.35 4.15
C MET A 3 4.47 19.49 3.05
N ALA A 4 3.19 19.64 3.43
CA ALA A 4 2.11 19.75 2.48
C ALA A 4 2.15 21.05 1.64
N PHE A 5 2.81 22.10 2.16
CA PHE A 5 2.98 23.37 1.46
C PHE A 5 4.32 23.50 0.75
N ARG A 6 5.27 22.58 0.99
CA ARG A 6 6.63 22.60 0.44
C ARG A 6 7.06 21.20 0.00
N LEU A 7 6.22 20.54 -0.79
CA LEU A 7 6.41 19.13 -1.21
C LEU A 7 7.77 18.87 -1.85
N SER A 8 8.34 19.85 -2.56
CA SER A 8 9.61 19.70 -3.29
C SER A 8 10.86 19.88 -2.42
N HIS A 9 10.73 20.36 -1.18
CA HIS A 9 11.86 20.77 -0.37
C HIS A 9 11.87 20.20 1.05
N LEU A 10 10.72 19.81 1.57
CA LEU A 10 10.60 19.31 2.94
C LEU A 10 10.05 17.89 2.93
N GLY A 11 10.65 17.02 3.71
CA GLY A 11 10.18 15.67 3.97
C GLY A 11 10.43 15.29 5.42
N ARG A 12 9.66 14.35 5.94
CA ARG A 12 9.92 13.69 7.21
C ARG A 12 10.72 12.42 6.90
N ILE A 13 12.00 12.61 6.64
CA ILE A 13 12.94 11.52 6.36
C ILE A 13 14.03 11.53 7.42
N ASP A 14 14.59 10.36 7.68
CA ASP A 14 15.86 10.22 8.38
C ASP A 14 17.01 10.23 7.36
N SER A 15 18.24 10.20 7.84
CA SER A 15 19.44 10.28 7.02
C SER A 15 19.84 8.95 6.35
N THR A 16 19.03 7.90 6.47
CA THR A 16 19.33 6.57 5.94
C THR A 16 18.18 6.03 5.11
N ASP A 17 17.25 5.31 5.74
CA ASP A 17 16.14 4.64 5.05
C ASP A 17 15.16 5.62 4.40
N GLY A 18 15.01 6.82 4.99
CA GLY A 18 14.16 7.86 4.44
C GLY A 18 14.70 8.43 3.13
N GLU A 19 16.03 8.70 3.05
CA GLU A 19 16.67 9.16 1.81
C GLU A 19 16.63 8.08 0.74
N PHE A 20 16.88 6.82 1.13
CA PHE A 20 16.75 5.67 0.24
C PHE A 20 15.31 5.53 -0.28
N SER A 21 14.30 5.70 0.57
CA SER A 21 12.89 5.68 0.17
C SER A 21 12.56 6.77 -0.86
N VAL A 22 13.05 7.99 -0.66
CA VAL A 22 12.85 9.10 -1.62
C VAL A 22 13.45 8.74 -2.97
N TRP A 23 14.72 8.28 -2.99
CA TRP A 23 15.39 7.88 -4.21
C TRP A 23 14.63 6.74 -4.91
N ASN A 24 14.27 5.70 -4.17
CA ASN A 24 13.63 4.50 -4.70
C ASN A 24 12.27 4.83 -5.35
N VAL A 25 11.39 5.56 -4.64
CA VAL A 25 10.09 5.98 -5.18
C VAL A 25 10.26 6.85 -6.42
N ALA A 26 11.21 7.79 -6.40
CA ALA A 26 11.50 8.64 -7.55
C ALA A 26 12.03 7.84 -8.75
N TRP A 27 12.93 6.87 -8.50
CA TRP A 27 13.42 5.96 -9.55
C TRP A 27 12.28 5.18 -10.21
N VAL A 28 11.46 4.51 -9.40
CA VAL A 28 10.33 3.69 -9.91
C VAL A 28 9.36 4.57 -10.69
N SER A 29 8.96 5.73 -10.15
CA SER A 29 8.05 6.65 -10.84
C SER A 29 8.61 7.11 -12.18
N ARG A 30 9.89 7.48 -12.23
CA ARG A 30 10.60 7.86 -13.47
C ARG A 30 10.65 6.71 -14.46
N ALA A 31 11.05 5.51 -14.01
CA ALA A 31 11.23 4.36 -14.89
C ALA A 31 9.92 3.92 -15.54
N LEU A 32 8.80 4.03 -14.82
CA LEU A 32 7.47 3.70 -15.35
C LEU A 32 7.01 4.63 -16.49
N VAL A 33 7.52 5.86 -16.55
CA VAL A 33 7.11 6.85 -17.55
C VAL A 33 8.21 7.17 -18.58
N THR A 34 9.37 6.53 -18.48
CA THR A 34 10.51 6.72 -19.38
C THR A 34 10.73 5.47 -20.23
N PRO A 35 10.36 5.46 -21.52
CA PRO A 35 10.42 4.23 -22.35
C PRO A 35 11.80 3.58 -22.44
N SER A 36 12.88 4.37 -22.33
CA SER A 36 14.26 3.87 -22.39
C SER A 36 14.79 3.35 -21.04
N ALA A 37 14.06 3.54 -19.94
CA ALA A 37 14.50 3.10 -18.63
C ALA A 37 14.09 1.64 -18.40
N ARG A 38 15.04 0.83 -17.92
CA ARG A 38 14.75 -0.52 -17.43
C ARG A 38 14.46 -0.42 -15.94
N LEU A 39 13.25 -0.79 -15.54
CA LEU A 39 12.76 -0.61 -14.17
C LEU A 39 13.72 -1.18 -13.10
N LEU A 40 14.23 -2.40 -13.34
CA LEU A 40 15.08 -3.09 -12.38
C LEU A 40 16.54 -2.61 -12.40
N ASP A 41 17.02 -2.02 -13.51
CA ASP A 41 18.39 -1.52 -13.62
C ASP A 41 18.53 -0.12 -13.02
N ALA A 42 18.39 -0.04 -11.70
CA ALA A 42 18.51 1.23 -11.00
C ALA A 42 19.93 1.79 -11.05
N ASN A 43 20.06 3.12 -10.92
CA ASN A 43 21.33 3.84 -11.06
C ASN A 43 22.22 3.74 -9.80
N ILE A 44 22.23 2.58 -9.15
CA ILE A 44 23.09 2.27 -8.00
C ILE A 44 23.84 0.96 -8.25
N PHE A 45 24.92 0.73 -7.51
CA PHE A 45 25.74 -0.50 -7.55
C PHE A 45 26.32 -0.86 -8.92
N GLN A 46 26.61 0.14 -9.76
CA GLN A 46 27.26 -0.08 -11.06
C GLN A 46 28.55 -0.93 -10.90
N PRO A 47 28.84 -1.90 -11.77
CA PRO A 47 28.15 -2.22 -13.04
C PRO A 47 27.09 -3.34 -12.91
N ARG A 48 26.52 -3.59 -11.74
CA ARG A 48 25.52 -4.64 -11.51
C ARG A 48 24.21 -4.32 -12.19
N ALA A 49 23.55 -5.34 -12.76
CA ALA A 49 22.20 -5.26 -13.30
C ALA A 49 21.15 -5.60 -12.23
N ASP A 50 19.88 -5.26 -12.49
CA ASP A 50 18.72 -5.57 -11.67
C ASP A 50 18.82 -5.08 -10.21
N THR A 51 19.53 -3.99 -9.99
CA THR A 51 19.89 -3.50 -8.65
C THR A 51 18.71 -3.03 -7.82
N LEU A 52 17.58 -2.71 -8.43
CA LEU A 52 16.35 -2.40 -7.71
C LEU A 52 15.84 -3.60 -6.90
N ALA A 53 16.11 -4.82 -7.36
CA ALA A 53 15.69 -6.05 -6.69
C ALA A 53 16.56 -6.44 -5.48
N TYR A 54 17.61 -5.67 -5.17
CA TYR A 54 18.49 -5.95 -4.03
C TYR A 54 17.88 -5.56 -2.67
N SER A 55 16.80 -4.80 -2.70
CA SER A 55 16.04 -4.36 -1.53
C SER A 55 14.56 -4.28 -1.86
N GLU A 56 13.74 -3.79 -0.94
CA GLU A 56 12.33 -3.48 -1.19
C GLU A 56 12.21 -2.48 -2.35
N ALA A 57 11.61 -2.92 -3.44
CA ALA A 57 11.55 -2.12 -4.68
C ALA A 57 10.55 -0.96 -4.63
N ASN A 58 9.69 -0.88 -3.62
CA ASN A 58 8.66 0.16 -3.43
C ASN A 58 7.79 0.41 -4.68
N LEU A 59 7.49 -0.64 -5.46
CA LEU A 59 6.77 -0.54 -6.73
C LEU A 59 5.43 0.16 -6.56
N GLY A 60 4.65 -0.24 -5.56
CA GLY A 60 3.35 0.36 -5.29
C GLY A 60 3.43 1.85 -4.94
N ALA A 61 4.38 2.23 -4.09
CA ALA A 61 4.62 3.63 -3.74
C ALA A 61 5.10 4.44 -4.96
N GLY A 62 5.95 3.86 -5.80
CA GLY A 62 6.37 4.46 -7.06
C GLY A 62 5.22 4.66 -8.05
N ILE A 63 4.29 3.71 -8.16
CA ILE A 63 3.06 3.88 -8.97
C ILE A 63 2.25 5.08 -8.46
N LEU A 64 2.04 5.20 -7.14
CA LEU A 64 1.36 6.36 -6.56
C LEU A 64 2.13 7.67 -6.77
N GLY A 65 3.44 7.60 -6.88
CA GLY A 65 4.31 8.74 -7.13
C GLY A 65 4.23 9.31 -8.55
N VAL A 66 3.85 8.48 -9.55
CA VAL A 66 3.84 8.88 -10.98
C VAL A 66 3.20 10.24 -11.25
N PRO A 67 1.98 10.55 -10.79
CA PRO A 67 1.37 11.84 -11.08
C PRO A 67 2.16 13.04 -10.55
N PHE A 68 2.80 12.89 -9.40
CA PHE A 68 3.63 13.94 -8.79
C PHE A 68 4.97 14.08 -9.52
N TYR A 69 5.56 12.96 -9.96
CA TYR A 69 6.76 12.98 -10.79
C TYR A 69 6.52 13.69 -12.12
N LEU A 70 5.43 13.35 -12.80
CA LEU A 70 5.06 13.99 -14.07
C LEU A 70 4.78 15.50 -13.91
N ALA A 71 4.21 15.90 -12.79
CA ALA A 71 3.89 17.31 -12.52
C ALA A 71 5.12 18.15 -12.13
N THR A 72 6.12 17.55 -11.48
CA THR A 72 7.19 18.33 -10.83
C THR A 72 8.60 17.96 -11.28
N GLY A 73 8.84 16.76 -11.81
CA GLY A 73 10.17 16.20 -12.07
C GLY A 73 11.04 16.05 -10.80
N ASN A 74 10.46 16.22 -9.60
CA ASN A 74 11.18 16.32 -8.34
C ASN A 74 10.97 15.08 -7.47
N GLY A 75 12.05 14.38 -7.08
CA GLY A 75 11.98 13.14 -6.30
C GLY A 75 11.35 13.32 -4.91
N GLN A 76 11.65 14.43 -4.23
CA GLN A 76 11.06 14.72 -2.91
C GLN A 76 9.54 14.95 -3.01
N ALA A 77 9.09 15.70 -4.02
CA ALA A 77 7.66 15.91 -4.26
C ALA A 77 6.95 14.60 -4.62
N THR A 78 7.61 13.74 -5.39
CA THR A 78 7.11 12.41 -5.78
C THR A 78 6.89 11.53 -4.54
N HIS A 79 7.89 11.42 -3.68
CA HIS A 79 7.80 10.67 -2.43
C HIS A 79 6.73 11.25 -1.50
N ASN A 80 6.74 12.56 -1.27
CA ASN A 80 5.76 13.23 -0.39
C ASN A 80 4.32 13.07 -0.89
N GLY A 81 4.12 13.14 -2.21
CA GLY A 81 2.82 12.88 -2.83
C GLY A 81 2.34 11.44 -2.58
N ALA A 82 3.22 10.46 -2.73
CA ALA A 82 2.91 9.06 -2.42
C ALA A 82 2.58 8.88 -0.92
N VAL A 83 3.31 9.55 -0.02
CA VAL A 83 3.03 9.55 1.43
C VAL A 83 1.63 10.10 1.71
N LEU A 84 1.27 11.26 1.14
CA LEU A 84 -0.06 11.85 1.32
C LEU A 84 -1.17 10.92 0.81
N LEU A 85 -0.98 10.32 -0.37
CA LEU A 85 -1.92 9.32 -0.89
C LEU A 85 -2.02 8.09 0.02
N GLY A 86 -0.92 7.63 0.59
CA GLY A 86 -0.90 6.53 1.55
C GLY A 86 -1.82 6.79 2.76
N PHE A 87 -1.79 7.99 3.32
CA PHE A 87 -2.70 8.39 4.41
C PHE A 87 -4.16 8.40 3.95
N VAL A 88 -4.45 8.99 2.79
CA VAL A 88 -5.81 9.06 2.25
C VAL A 88 -6.36 7.67 1.96
N LEU A 89 -5.57 6.81 1.30
CA LEU A 89 -5.96 5.43 1.00
C LEU A 89 -6.18 4.62 2.28
N SER A 90 -5.37 4.83 3.32
CA SER A 90 -5.52 4.16 4.61
C SER A 90 -6.84 4.55 5.30
N ALA A 91 -7.19 5.83 5.28
CA ALA A 91 -8.47 6.30 5.80
C ALA A 91 -9.64 5.72 5.00
N LEU A 92 -9.59 5.76 3.67
CA LEU A 92 -10.66 5.26 2.82
C LEU A 92 -10.85 3.73 2.95
N ALA A 93 -9.77 2.95 2.91
CA ALA A 93 -9.85 1.50 3.03
C ALA A 93 -10.46 1.07 4.38
N MET A 94 -10.01 1.70 5.47
CA MET A 94 -10.56 1.42 6.78
C MET A 94 -12.00 1.93 6.92
N TYR A 95 -12.35 3.07 6.34
CA TYR A 95 -13.73 3.55 6.32
C TYR A 95 -14.68 2.53 5.69
N PHE A 96 -14.35 2.03 4.50
CA PHE A 96 -15.21 1.07 3.80
C PHE A 96 -15.31 -0.26 4.55
N LEU A 97 -14.22 -0.75 5.12
CA LEU A 97 -14.25 -1.94 5.96
C LEU A 97 -15.14 -1.73 7.20
N ALA A 98 -14.90 -0.69 7.97
CA ALA A 98 -15.65 -0.40 9.18
C ALA A 98 -17.12 -0.10 8.88
N ARG A 99 -17.41 0.61 7.79
CA ARG A 99 -18.80 0.87 7.33
C ARG A 99 -19.55 -0.41 7.02
N ARG A 100 -18.86 -1.38 6.40
CA ARG A 100 -19.44 -2.69 6.11
C ARG A 100 -19.71 -3.49 7.39
N LEU A 101 -18.77 -3.47 8.34
CA LEU A 101 -18.90 -4.26 9.57
C LEU A 101 -19.91 -3.69 10.56
N THR A 102 -19.99 -2.37 10.69
CA THR A 102 -20.82 -1.69 11.70
C THR A 102 -22.15 -1.19 11.18
N GLY A 103 -22.30 -1.00 9.87
CA GLY A 103 -23.44 -0.32 9.28
C GLY A 103 -23.51 1.18 9.58
N SER A 104 -22.64 1.73 10.43
CA SER A 104 -22.66 3.13 10.87
C SER A 104 -21.62 4.01 10.15
N PRO A 105 -22.02 5.08 9.45
CA PRO A 105 -21.05 5.98 8.81
C PRO A 105 -20.22 6.76 9.83
N GLY A 106 -20.78 7.12 10.99
CA GLY A 106 -20.07 7.82 12.07
C GLY A 106 -18.97 6.93 12.69
N ALA A 107 -19.30 5.69 13.03
CA ALA A 107 -18.31 4.73 13.55
C ALA A 107 -17.21 4.47 12.52
N ALA A 108 -17.56 4.33 11.23
CA ALA A 108 -16.60 4.15 10.16
C ALA A 108 -15.64 5.35 10.01
N ALA A 109 -16.17 6.58 10.10
CA ALA A 109 -15.34 7.78 10.01
C ALA A 109 -14.35 7.89 11.18
N VAL A 110 -14.80 7.65 12.41
CA VAL A 110 -13.91 7.66 13.58
C VAL A 110 -12.84 6.59 13.47
N THR A 111 -13.22 5.36 13.09
CA THR A 111 -12.25 4.25 12.91
C THR A 111 -11.23 4.56 11.82
N ALA A 112 -11.67 5.15 10.70
CA ALA A 112 -10.80 5.54 9.60
C ALA A 112 -9.74 6.56 10.02
N ILE A 113 -10.16 7.59 10.77
CA ILE A 113 -9.25 8.62 11.28
C ILE A 113 -8.25 8.02 12.26
N LEU A 114 -8.72 7.24 13.24
CA LEU A 114 -7.84 6.61 14.24
C LEU A 114 -6.85 5.65 13.60
N PHE A 115 -7.26 4.89 12.59
CA PHE A 115 -6.38 3.96 11.88
C PHE A 115 -5.33 4.68 11.05
N ALA A 116 -5.76 5.61 10.18
CA ALA A 116 -4.86 6.27 9.24
C ALA A 116 -3.86 7.23 9.92
N TYR A 117 -4.27 7.87 11.01
CA TYR A 117 -3.49 8.89 11.70
C TYR A 117 -2.97 8.45 13.07
N CYS A 118 -2.88 7.14 13.32
CA CYS A 118 -2.29 6.65 14.56
C CYS A 118 -0.77 6.92 14.63
N PRO A 119 -0.19 7.02 15.82
CA PRO A 119 1.25 7.28 15.99
C PRO A 119 2.17 6.30 15.26
N PHE A 120 1.75 5.04 15.12
CA PHE A 120 2.49 4.03 14.36
C PHE A 120 2.69 4.44 12.91
N VAL A 121 1.62 4.86 12.21
CA VAL A 121 1.68 5.25 10.80
C VAL A 121 2.58 6.48 10.62
N PHE A 122 2.48 7.47 11.52
CA PHE A 122 3.37 8.63 11.50
C PHE A 122 4.84 8.25 11.72
N ALA A 123 5.12 7.30 12.61
CA ALA A 123 6.48 6.84 12.87
C ALA A 123 7.10 6.10 11.68
N ARG A 124 6.27 5.58 10.75
CA ARG A 124 6.70 4.82 9.55
C ARG A 124 6.84 5.65 8.28
N THR A 125 6.69 6.97 8.35
CA THR A 125 6.87 7.83 7.16
C THR A 125 8.24 7.72 6.48
N PRO A 126 9.37 7.44 7.16
CA PRO A 126 10.64 7.16 6.50
C PRO A 126 10.66 5.83 5.73
N HIS A 127 9.85 4.85 6.16
CA HIS A 127 9.73 3.53 5.53
C HIS A 127 8.40 3.48 4.78
N ILE A 128 8.37 4.05 3.59
CA ILE A 128 7.12 4.27 2.84
C ILE A 128 6.31 2.99 2.60
N GLN A 129 6.96 1.83 2.43
CA GLN A 129 6.26 0.55 2.29
C GLN A 129 5.43 0.21 3.53
N LEU A 130 5.92 0.53 4.73
CA LEU A 130 5.19 0.29 5.97
C LEU A 130 4.06 1.29 6.21
N LEU A 131 4.10 2.45 5.56
CA LEU A 131 3.01 3.42 5.56
C LEU A 131 1.83 2.97 4.70
N MET A 132 2.07 2.09 3.72
CA MET A 132 1.02 1.58 2.80
C MET A 132 0.09 0.55 3.47
N ILE A 133 -0.26 0.79 4.74
CA ILE A 133 -1.08 -0.10 5.58
C ILE A 133 -2.52 -0.30 5.06
N TRP A 134 -2.99 0.56 4.14
CA TRP A 134 -4.33 0.51 3.54
C TRP A 134 -4.64 -0.83 2.85
N VAL A 135 -3.63 -1.56 2.42
CA VAL A 135 -3.79 -2.84 1.73
C VAL A 135 -4.40 -3.91 2.65
N LEU A 136 -4.13 -3.88 3.96
CA LEU A 136 -4.66 -4.85 4.92
C LEU A 136 -6.19 -4.75 5.09
N PRO A 137 -6.78 -3.58 5.41
CA PRO A 137 -8.24 -3.45 5.44
C PRO A 137 -8.88 -3.70 4.08
N THR A 138 -8.17 -3.47 2.96
CA THR A 138 -8.66 -3.83 1.62
C THR A 138 -8.77 -5.35 1.46
N CYS A 139 -7.79 -6.13 1.88
CA CYS A 139 -7.84 -7.60 1.87
C CYS A 139 -9.00 -8.13 2.73
N LEU A 140 -9.18 -7.59 3.94
CA LEU A 140 -10.29 -7.95 4.82
C LEU A 140 -11.66 -7.60 4.21
N LEU A 141 -11.78 -6.43 3.62
CA LEU A 141 -13.01 -6.03 2.93
C LEU A 141 -13.34 -6.99 1.77
N ALA A 142 -12.33 -7.32 0.95
CA ALA A 142 -12.49 -8.25 -0.16
C ALA A 142 -12.89 -9.65 0.33
N LEU A 143 -12.31 -10.13 1.44
CA LEU A 143 -12.69 -11.39 2.08
C LEU A 143 -14.18 -11.38 2.49
N HIS A 144 -14.62 -10.34 3.21
CA HIS A 144 -16.04 -10.23 3.63
C HIS A 144 -16.98 -10.14 2.44
N VAL A 145 -16.60 -9.40 1.36
CA VAL A 145 -17.39 -9.34 0.12
C VAL A 145 -17.51 -10.71 -0.55
N PHE A 146 -16.42 -11.48 -0.56
CA PHE A 146 -16.40 -12.83 -1.12
C PHE A 146 -17.26 -13.78 -0.30
N VAL A 147 -17.05 -13.82 1.01
CA VAL A 147 -17.73 -14.79 1.91
C VAL A 147 -19.24 -14.58 1.97
N ASP A 148 -19.73 -13.33 1.85
CA ASP A 148 -21.17 -13.07 1.89
C ASP A 148 -21.91 -13.56 0.64
N ARG A 149 -21.28 -13.45 -0.53
CA ARG A 149 -21.84 -13.93 -1.80
C ARG A 149 -20.72 -14.47 -2.69
N PRO A 150 -20.30 -15.73 -2.53
CA PRO A 150 -19.22 -16.31 -3.31
C PRO A 150 -19.51 -16.26 -4.82
N SER A 151 -18.53 -15.75 -5.59
CA SER A 151 -18.59 -15.73 -7.05
C SER A 151 -17.17 -15.60 -7.61
N TRP A 152 -16.95 -16.03 -8.86
CA TRP A 152 -15.66 -15.93 -9.52
C TRP A 152 -15.10 -14.50 -9.57
N PRO A 153 -15.87 -13.44 -9.91
CA PRO A 153 -15.34 -12.08 -9.88
C PRO A 153 -14.91 -11.62 -8.49
N ARG A 154 -15.62 -12.07 -7.43
CA ARG A 154 -15.24 -11.73 -6.04
C ARG A 154 -14.03 -12.51 -5.57
N ALA A 155 -13.88 -13.77 -5.99
CA ALA A 155 -12.68 -14.55 -5.74
C ALA A 155 -11.46 -13.90 -6.43
N ALA A 156 -11.61 -13.49 -7.68
CA ALA A 156 -10.59 -12.74 -8.41
C ALA A 156 -10.24 -11.41 -7.72
N GLY A 157 -11.25 -10.65 -7.23
CA GLY A 157 -11.04 -9.43 -6.47
C GLY A 157 -10.29 -9.66 -5.15
N LEU A 158 -10.57 -10.77 -4.46
CA LEU A 158 -9.83 -11.16 -3.27
C LEU A 158 -8.37 -11.51 -3.59
N GLY A 159 -8.11 -12.31 -4.62
CA GLY A 159 -6.77 -12.61 -5.09
C GLY A 159 -6.00 -11.34 -5.50
N LEU A 160 -6.66 -10.46 -6.26
CA LEU A 160 -6.08 -9.17 -6.65
C LEU A 160 -5.72 -8.30 -5.45
N SER A 161 -6.55 -8.28 -4.39
CA SER A 161 -6.24 -7.49 -3.19
C SER A 161 -4.96 -7.96 -2.49
N ILE A 162 -4.69 -9.28 -2.46
CA ILE A 162 -3.45 -9.85 -1.90
C ILE A 162 -2.26 -9.51 -2.81
N THR A 163 -2.41 -9.64 -4.13
CA THR A 163 -1.37 -9.26 -5.10
C THR A 163 -1.01 -7.77 -4.99
N VAL A 164 -2.01 -6.91 -4.84
CA VAL A 164 -1.77 -5.48 -4.60
C VAL A 164 -1.05 -5.27 -3.28
N ALA A 165 -1.41 -5.99 -2.21
CA ALA A 165 -0.71 -5.88 -0.94
C ALA A 165 0.78 -6.24 -1.08
N GLU A 166 1.11 -7.29 -1.84
CA GLU A 166 2.50 -7.69 -2.13
C GLU A 166 3.27 -6.63 -2.91
N ILE A 167 2.66 -6.03 -3.94
CA ILE A 167 3.28 -4.98 -4.76
C ILE A 167 3.57 -3.71 -3.93
N PHE A 168 2.74 -3.42 -2.93
CA PHE A 168 2.92 -2.25 -2.06
C PHE A 168 3.86 -2.50 -0.89
N CYS A 169 3.87 -3.71 -0.35
CA CYS A 169 4.76 -4.11 0.74
C CYS A 169 4.73 -5.64 0.88
N ALA A 170 5.88 -6.29 0.68
CA ALA A 170 6.01 -7.76 0.78
C ALA A 170 5.54 -8.29 2.14
N TYR A 171 5.84 -7.58 3.24
CA TYR A 171 5.34 -7.96 4.57
C TYR A 171 3.81 -7.95 4.64
N TYR A 172 3.16 -6.97 4.02
CA TYR A 172 1.70 -6.87 4.02
C TYR A 172 1.06 -7.85 3.05
N GLY A 173 1.73 -8.24 1.98
CA GLY A 173 1.31 -9.34 1.12
C GLY A 173 1.24 -10.65 1.89
N ILE A 174 2.32 -11.01 2.60
CA ILE A 174 2.37 -12.20 3.46
C ILE A 174 1.32 -12.14 4.56
N LEU A 175 1.24 -11.04 5.31
CA LEU A 175 0.25 -10.86 6.39
C LEU A 175 -1.18 -10.88 5.85
N GLY A 176 -1.45 -10.21 4.74
CA GLY A 176 -2.75 -10.20 4.07
C GLY A 176 -3.17 -11.60 3.64
N GLY A 177 -2.24 -12.35 3.04
CA GLY A 177 -2.46 -13.76 2.68
C GLY A 177 -2.77 -14.65 3.89
N LEU A 178 -2.04 -14.50 4.99
CA LEU A 178 -2.29 -15.22 6.24
C LEU A 178 -3.66 -14.86 6.85
N ILE A 179 -3.98 -13.57 6.94
CA ILE A 179 -5.27 -13.09 7.47
C ILE A 179 -6.43 -13.61 6.63
N VAL A 180 -6.31 -13.54 5.31
CA VAL A 180 -7.33 -14.04 4.38
C VAL A 180 -7.45 -15.55 4.48
N GLY A 181 -6.34 -16.29 4.53
CA GLY A 181 -6.32 -17.75 4.66
C GLY A 181 -6.97 -18.22 5.94
N LEU A 182 -6.59 -17.64 7.08
CA LEU A 182 -7.19 -17.97 8.39
C LEU A 182 -8.66 -17.55 8.46
N GLY A 183 -9.01 -16.38 7.92
CA GLY A 183 -10.39 -15.94 7.83
C GLY A 183 -11.25 -16.83 6.96
N ALA A 184 -10.76 -17.26 5.81
CA ALA A 184 -11.45 -18.19 4.94
C ALA A 184 -11.68 -19.56 5.62
N LEU A 185 -10.67 -20.07 6.32
CA LEU A 185 -10.77 -21.29 7.12
C LEU A 185 -11.83 -21.14 8.23
N TYR A 186 -11.78 -20.04 8.98
CA TYR A 186 -12.78 -19.76 10.01
C TYR A 186 -14.20 -19.76 9.45
N TYR A 187 -14.44 -19.07 8.35
CA TYR A 187 -15.77 -19.03 7.73
C TYR A 187 -16.19 -20.39 7.14
N ALA A 188 -15.26 -21.14 6.58
CA ALA A 188 -15.55 -22.49 6.06
C ALA A 188 -16.00 -23.44 7.19
N VAL A 189 -15.31 -23.39 8.33
CA VAL A 189 -15.65 -24.22 9.51
C VAL A 189 -16.94 -23.75 10.16
N SER A 190 -17.08 -22.45 10.45
CA SER A 190 -18.22 -21.88 11.19
C SER A 190 -19.55 -21.98 10.42
N ARG A 191 -19.52 -21.87 9.11
CA ARG A 191 -20.71 -22.01 8.26
C ARG A 191 -21.02 -23.44 7.85
N GLY A 192 -20.24 -24.43 8.31
CA GLY A 192 -20.48 -25.83 8.06
C GLY A 192 -20.31 -26.31 6.60
N HIS A 193 -19.63 -25.52 5.76
CA HIS A 193 -19.43 -25.82 4.34
C HIS A 193 -18.62 -27.11 4.09
N TRP A 194 -17.97 -27.66 5.11
CA TRP A 194 -17.23 -28.93 5.05
C TRP A 194 -18.16 -30.18 5.15
N LYS A 195 -19.42 -29.98 5.55
CA LYS A 195 -20.36 -31.10 5.79
C LYS A 195 -21.24 -31.49 4.59
N HIS A 196 -21.07 -30.78 3.47
CA HIS A 196 -21.93 -30.94 2.28
C HIS A 196 -21.15 -31.33 1.02
N ARG A 197 -20.19 -32.26 1.15
CA ARG A 197 -19.62 -32.99 0.01
C ARG A 197 -19.61 -34.48 0.28
#